data_4539946746e738fc3f686a2802707e0a
#
_entry.id   4539946746e738fc3f686a2802707e0a
#
_cell.length_a   1.000
_cell.length_b   1.000
_cell.length_c   1.000
_cell.angle_alpha   90.00
_cell.angle_beta   90.00
_cell.angle_gamma   90.00
#
_symmetry.space_group_name_H-M   'P 1'
#
loop_
_entity.id
_entity.type
_entity.pdbx_description
1 polymer ?
#
loop_
_entity_poly.entity_id
_entity_poly.type
_entity_poly.pdbx_seq_one_letter_code
_entity_poly.pdbx_strand_id
1 'polypeptide(L)'
;VSGDKAGVKEFATKVAADTHVAVVSMNYEPAPASQYPNQVTQVDELVQQLKKDKDKRLDLSNVLFGGDSAGAQIALQYVTIQTNEEYAKEMNIKQSMAPETIKGTISYCGPVDLQQTAKQQSDNRFMRFFVKTVAWSLLGQKDWKTDDRLFQASLVDHVTKNFPPTFITDGNAYSFQEQGIALENKLKELQVPVEGLFYKDEKKEISHEYQFDYSLPESKECYEQTVTFINGLF
;
A
#
# COMPACT_ATOMS: atom_id res chain seq x y z
N VAL A 1 -9.46 -7.34 -6.37
CA VAL A 1 -10.50 -8.02 -7.19
C VAL A 1 -11.55 -7.06 -7.74
N SER A 2 -11.54 -5.81 -7.30
CA SER A 2 -12.46 -4.76 -7.78
C SER A 2 -11.80 -3.39 -7.62
N GLY A 3 -12.43 -2.35 -8.14
CA GLY A 3 -11.95 -0.97 -8.08
C GLY A 3 -11.34 -0.50 -9.40
N ASP A 4 -11.23 0.82 -9.51
CA ASP A 4 -10.73 1.51 -10.68
C ASP A 4 -10.12 2.85 -10.26
N LYS A 5 -9.05 3.30 -10.94
CA LYS A 5 -8.37 4.58 -10.66
C LYS A 5 -9.29 5.80 -10.67
N ALA A 6 -10.46 5.71 -11.32
CA ALA A 6 -11.44 6.79 -11.30
C ALA A 6 -12.04 7.02 -9.90
N GLY A 7 -12.07 5.99 -9.05
CA GLY A 7 -12.55 6.09 -7.67
C GLY A 7 -11.72 7.04 -6.80
N VAL A 8 -10.43 7.19 -7.09
CA VAL A 8 -9.53 8.10 -6.34
C VAL A 8 -9.33 9.46 -7.02
N LYS A 9 -10.08 9.77 -8.09
CA LYS A 9 -9.89 11.01 -8.85
C LYS A 9 -10.04 12.28 -8.00
N GLU A 10 -11.06 12.33 -7.16
CA GLU A 10 -11.32 13.50 -6.29
C GLU A 10 -10.16 13.68 -5.32
N PHE A 11 -9.76 12.62 -4.63
CA PHE A 11 -8.63 12.61 -3.71
C PHE A 11 -7.34 13.05 -4.40
N ALA A 12 -6.99 12.45 -5.54
CA ALA A 12 -5.80 12.79 -6.31
C ALA A 12 -5.79 14.26 -6.75
N THR A 13 -6.94 14.80 -7.16
CA THR A 13 -7.07 16.21 -7.54
C THR A 13 -6.83 17.15 -6.36
N LYS A 14 -7.39 16.82 -5.19
CA LYS A 14 -7.18 17.60 -3.95
C LYS A 14 -5.72 17.57 -3.52
N VAL A 15 -5.10 16.38 -3.48
CA VAL A 15 -3.68 16.24 -3.12
C VAL A 15 -2.81 17.06 -4.08
N ALA A 16 -3.02 16.97 -5.39
CA ALA A 16 -2.24 17.74 -6.35
C ALA A 16 -2.40 19.25 -6.16
N ALA A 17 -3.61 19.71 -5.82
CA ALA A 17 -3.87 21.14 -5.58
C ALA A 17 -3.20 21.65 -4.29
N ASP A 18 -3.24 20.87 -3.22
CA ASP A 18 -2.81 21.29 -1.88
C ASP A 18 -1.31 21.07 -1.64
N THR A 19 -0.66 20.18 -2.39
CA THR A 19 0.77 19.85 -2.23
C THR A 19 1.63 20.22 -3.42
N HIS A 20 1.02 20.66 -4.53
CA HIS A 20 1.70 20.98 -5.79
C HIS A 20 2.51 19.82 -6.40
N VAL A 21 2.22 18.57 -6.01
CA VAL A 21 2.83 17.38 -6.61
C VAL A 21 1.98 16.87 -7.77
N ALA A 22 2.63 16.30 -8.77
CA ALA A 22 1.92 15.58 -9.84
C ALA A 22 1.45 14.21 -9.31
N VAL A 23 0.18 13.87 -9.50
CA VAL A 23 -0.36 12.58 -9.12
C VAL A 23 -0.63 11.72 -10.34
N VAL A 24 -0.03 10.53 -10.37
CA VAL A 24 -0.26 9.52 -11.41
C VAL A 24 -1.03 8.36 -10.81
N SER A 25 -2.29 8.22 -11.15
CA SER A 25 -3.13 7.07 -10.77
C SER A 25 -3.10 6.00 -11.86
N MET A 26 -2.85 4.75 -11.48
CA MET A 26 -2.82 3.62 -12.40
C MET A 26 -3.94 2.62 -12.14
N ASN A 27 -4.38 1.95 -13.19
CA ASN A 27 -5.08 0.69 -13.07
C ASN A 27 -4.07 -0.45 -13.15
N TYR A 28 -4.30 -1.49 -12.37
CA TYR A 28 -3.67 -2.79 -12.53
C TYR A 28 -4.74 -3.83 -12.85
N GLU A 29 -4.34 -4.92 -13.48
CA GLU A 29 -5.29 -5.97 -13.81
C GLU A 29 -5.64 -6.78 -12.56
N PRO A 30 -6.93 -6.80 -12.15
CA PRO A 30 -7.33 -7.47 -10.91
C PRO A 30 -7.36 -8.99 -11.07
N ALA A 31 -7.21 -9.69 -9.95
CA ALA A 31 -7.45 -11.13 -9.88
C ALA A 31 -8.96 -11.43 -10.09
N PRO A 32 -9.32 -12.57 -10.72
CA PRO A 32 -8.45 -13.69 -11.11
C PRO A 32 -7.82 -13.59 -12.51
N ALA A 33 -8.12 -12.54 -13.30
CA ALA A 33 -7.57 -12.37 -14.64
C ALA A 33 -6.04 -12.22 -14.60
N SER A 34 -5.52 -11.52 -13.61
CA SER A 34 -4.11 -11.45 -13.29
C SER A 34 -3.86 -11.89 -11.84
N GLN A 35 -2.91 -12.77 -11.63
CA GLN A 35 -2.59 -13.33 -10.31
C GLN A 35 -1.31 -12.71 -9.75
N TYR A 36 -1.18 -12.78 -8.42
CA TYR A 36 0.02 -12.36 -7.71
C TYR A 36 1.26 -13.11 -8.22
N PRO A 37 2.41 -12.43 -8.45
CA PRO A 37 2.71 -11.03 -8.14
C PRO A 37 2.57 -10.06 -9.33
N ASN A 38 1.82 -10.38 -10.36
CA ASN A 38 1.76 -9.58 -11.60
C ASN A 38 1.36 -8.12 -11.37
N GLN A 39 0.53 -7.84 -10.35
CA GLN A 39 0.12 -6.47 -10.04
C GLN A 39 1.33 -5.59 -9.68
N VAL A 40 2.30 -6.17 -8.96
CA VAL A 40 3.55 -5.46 -8.61
C VAL A 40 4.43 -5.23 -9.84
N THR A 41 4.49 -6.21 -10.74
CA THR A 41 5.20 -6.07 -12.04
C THR A 41 4.61 -4.96 -12.89
N GLN A 42 3.28 -4.78 -12.87
CA GLN A 42 2.61 -3.70 -13.60
C GLN A 42 2.97 -2.30 -13.07
N VAL A 43 3.29 -2.16 -11.77
CA VAL A 43 3.85 -0.91 -11.24
C VAL A 43 5.21 -0.63 -11.88
N ASP A 44 6.08 -1.64 -11.96
CA ASP A 44 7.38 -1.49 -12.62
C ASP A 44 7.24 -1.11 -14.10
N GLU A 45 6.33 -1.74 -14.81
CA GLU A 45 6.02 -1.42 -16.21
C GLU A 45 5.61 0.06 -16.37
N LEU A 46 4.74 0.58 -15.48
CA LEU A 46 4.36 1.99 -15.48
C LEU A 46 5.59 2.88 -15.25
N VAL A 47 6.40 2.59 -14.23
CA VAL A 47 7.61 3.36 -13.93
C VAL A 47 8.56 3.37 -15.14
N GLN A 48 8.75 2.24 -15.81
CA GLN A 48 9.55 2.15 -17.02
C GLN A 48 8.99 3.00 -18.17
N GLN A 49 7.66 3.08 -18.29
CA GLN A 49 7.02 3.96 -19.29
C GLN A 49 7.23 5.44 -18.96
N LEU A 50 7.05 5.82 -17.67
CA LEU A 50 7.27 7.20 -17.23
C LEU A 50 8.73 7.64 -17.46
N LYS A 51 9.71 6.75 -17.24
CA LYS A 51 11.12 7.02 -17.54
C LYS A 51 11.42 7.27 -19.02
N LYS A 52 10.58 6.74 -19.91
CA LYS A 52 10.71 6.93 -21.37
C LYS A 52 10.00 8.18 -21.87
N ASP A 53 9.26 8.90 -20.99
CA ASP A 53 8.58 10.14 -21.38
C ASP A 53 9.59 11.19 -21.84
N LYS A 54 9.54 11.47 -23.14
CA LYS A 54 10.46 12.42 -23.79
C LYS A 54 10.21 13.87 -23.36
N ASP A 55 8.98 14.18 -22.97
CA ASP A 55 8.58 15.52 -22.57
C ASP A 55 9.05 15.87 -21.16
N LYS A 56 9.55 14.87 -20.39
CA LYS A 56 10.05 15.04 -19.03
C LYS A 56 9.14 15.86 -18.13
N ARG A 57 7.83 15.62 -18.23
CA ARG A 57 6.79 16.36 -17.49
C ARG A 57 6.80 16.04 -16.00
N LEU A 58 7.41 14.92 -15.62
CA LEU A 58 7.48 14.43 -14.25
C LEU A 58 8.94 14.34 -13.80
N ASP A 59 9.21 14.80 -12.59
CA ASP A 59 10.49 14.60 -11.92
C ASP A 59 10.49 13.25 -11.20
N LEU A 60 11.11 12.25 -11.80
CA LEU A 60 11.24 10.91 -11.23
C LEU A 60 12.42 10.75 -10.27
N SER A 61 13.13 11.83 -9.95
CA SER A 61 14.16 11.85 -8.89
C SER A 61 13.56 12.10 -7.50
N ASN A 62 12.30 12.50 -7.45
CA ASN A 62 11.55 12.80 -6.22
C ASN A 62 10.15 12.18 -6.32
N VAL A 63 10.02 10.93 -5.91
CA VAL A 63 8.78 10.15 -6.06
C VAL A 63 8.27 9.64 -4.72
N LEU A 64 6.97 9.68 -4.55
CA LEU A 64 6.25 9.01 -3.45
C LEU A 64 5.34 7.95 -4.06
N PHE A 65 5.28 6.78 -3.43
CA PHE A 65 4.33 5.72 -3.77
C PHE A 65 3.25 5.61 -2.72
N GLY A 66 2.02 5.36 -3.14
CA GLY A 66 0.93 5.17 -2.22
C GLY A 66 -0.25 4.45 -2.85
N GLY A 67 -1.18 4.06 -2.00
CA GLY A 67 -2.41 3.42 -2.42
C GLY A 67 -3.35 3.16 -1.25
N ASP A 68 -4.50 2.63 -1.58
CA ASP A 68 -5.51 2.19 -0.63
C ASP A 68 -5.76 0.68 -0.75
N SER A 69 -6.01 0.03 0.37
CA SER A 69 -6.33 -1.40 0.44
C SER A 69 -5.33 -2.25 -0.36
N ALA A 70 -5.75 -3.00 -1.35
CA ALA A 70 -4.87 -3.77 -2.22
C ALA A 70 -3.83 -2.89 -2.95
N GLY A 71 -4.18 -1.65 -3.31
CA GLY A 71 -3.26 -0.70 -3.93
C GLY A 71 -2.13 -0.29 -3.00
N ALA A 72 -2.40 -0.15 -1.70
CA ALA A 72 -1.36 0.12 -0.71
C ALA A 72 -0.37 -1.05 -0.60
N GLN A 73 -0.86 -2.29 -0.52
CA GLN A 73 -0.01 -3.47 -0.49
C GLN A 73 0.89 -3.54 -1.73
N ILE A 74 0.33 -3.34 -2.94
CA ILE A 74 1.06 -3.36 -4.20
C ILE A 74 2.13 -2.25 -4.24
N ALA A 75 1.77 -1.02 -3.86
CA ALA A 75 2.69 0.12 -3.86
C ALA A 75 3.85 -0.08 -2.88
N LEU A 76 3.56 -0.47 -1.64
CA LEU A 76 4.57 -0.69 -0.62
C LEU A 76 5.46 -1.91 -0.96
N GLN A 77 4.89 -2.96 -1.54
CA GLN A 77 5.67 -4.11 -1.99
C GLN A 77 6.64 -3.72 -3.11
N TYR A 78 6.19 -2.92 -4.07
CA TYR A 78 7.09 -2.40 -5.09
C TYR A 78 8.25 -1.61 -4.47
N VAL A 79 7.98 -0.71 -3.51
CA VAL A 79 9.02 0.04 -2.81
C VAL A 79 9.95 -0.88 -2.01
N THR A 80 9.41 -1.90 -1.35
CA THR A 80 10.24 -2.90 -0.65
C THR A 80 11.22 -3.57 -1.61
N ILE A 81 10.79 -3.93 -2.81
CA ILE A 81 11.66 -4.48 -3.87
C ILE A 81 12.75 -3.48 -4.25
N GLN A 82 12.41 -2.19 -4.42
CA GLN A 82 13.38 -1.17 -4.81
C GLN A 82 14.43 -0.86 -3.72
N THR A 83 14.11 -1.14 -2.45
CA THR A 83 14.94 -0.78 -1.29
C THR A 83 15.59 -1.98 -0.58
N ASN A 84 15.31 -3.21 -1.03
CA ASN A 84 15.88 -4.45 -0.51
C ASN A 84 16.30 -5.37 -1.66
N GLU A 85 17.62 -5.46 -1.89
CA GLU A 85 18.21 -6.24 -2.99
C GLU A 85 17.93 -7.76 -2.86
N GLU A 86 17.94 -8.29 -1.62
CA GLU A 86 17.69 -9.72 -1.38
C GLU A 86 16.22 -10.05 -1.72
N TYR A 87 15.31 -9.20 -1.28
CA TYR A 87 13.90 -9.36 -1.60
C TYR A 87 13.61 -9.18 -3.10
N ALA A 88 14.29 -8.27 -3.78
CA ALA A 88 14.21 -8.12 -5.23
C ALA A 88 14.61 -9.42 -5.96
N LYS A 89 15.67 -10.09 -5.50
CA LYS A 89 16.11 -11.39 -6.04
C LYS A 89 15.08 -12.48 -5.76
N GLU A 90 14.54 -12.55 -4.54
CA GLU A 90 13.50 -13.50 -4.16
C GLU A 90 12.26 -13.35 -5.05
N MET A 91 11.80 -12.11 -5.25
CA MET A 91 10.66 -11.78 -6.11
C MET A 91 10.94 -11.94 -7.60
N ASN A 92 12.21 -12.11 -7.99
CA ASN A 92 12.66 -12.11 -9.39
C ASN A 92 12.21 -10.85 -10.16
N ILE A 93 12.20 -9.70 -9.46
CA ILE A 93 11.87 -8.39 -10.03
C ILE A 93 13.10 -7.50 -9.90
N LYS A 94 13.59 -7.00 -11.04
CA LYS A 94 14.77 -6.13 -11.06
C LYS A 94 14.46 -4.77 -10.44
N GLN A 95 15.35 -4.28 -9.59
CA GLN A 95 15.30 -2.90 -9.12
C GLN A 95 15.44 -1.94 -10.30
N SER A 96 14.49 -1.07 -10.46
CA SER A 96 14.39 -0.12 -11.57
C SER A 96 14.50 1.33 -11.13
N MET A 97 14.43 1.59 -9.82
CA MET A 97 14.59 2.92 -9.21
C MET A 97 15.77 2.90 -8.23
N ALA A 98 16.48 4.01 -8.15
CA ALA A 98 17.45 4.23 -7.09
C ALA A 98 16.69 4.52 -5.78
N PRO A 99 17.00 3.84 -4.67
CA PRO A 99 16.27 4.00 -3.40
C PRO A 99 16.16 5.47 -2.95
N GLU A 100 17.19 6.27 -3.14
CA GLU A 100 17.23 7.68 -2.78
C GLU A 100 16.25 8.57 -3.56
N THR A 101 15.71 8.09 -4.69
CA THR A 101 14.68 8.81 -5.46
C THR A 101 13.28 8.60 -4.88
N ILE A 102 13.10 7.59 -4.02
CA ILE A 102 11.82 7.30 -3.38
C ILE A 102 11.79 8.05 -2.03
N LYS A 103 11.05 9.13 -1.98
CA LYS A 103 11.04 10.05 -0.83
C LYS A 103 10.09 9.62 0.27
N GLY A 104 9.06 8.84 -0.05
CA GLY A 104 8.11 8.38 0.95
C GLY A 104 7.12 7.35 0.42
N THR A 105 6.34 6.78 1.35
CA THR A 105 5.19 5.91 1.02
C THR A 105 3.96 6.31 1.83
N ILE A 106 2.79 6.06 1.26
CA ILE A 106 1.49 6.20 1.93
C ILE A 106 0.73 4.88 1.84
N SER A 107 0.36 4.33 2.99
CA SER A 107 -0.47 3.15 3.10
C SER A 107 -1.83 3.50 3.72
N TYR A 108 -2.86 3.51 2.90
CA TYR A 108 -4.23 3.58 3.37
C TYR A 108 -4.83 2.19 3.43
N CYS A 109 -5.12 1.72 4.63
CA CYS A 109 -5.86 0.47 4.84
C CYS A 109 -5.24 -0.77 4.16
N GLY A 110 -3.91 -0.81 4.02
CA GLY A 110 -3.23 -1.87 3.29
C GLY A 110 -3.13 -3.20 4.05
N PRO A 111 -3.46 -4.35 3.42
CA PRO A 111 -3.14 -5.67 3.95
C PRO A 111 -1.64 -5.96 3.76
N VAL A 112 -0.80 -5.41 4.63
CA VAL A 112 0.66 -5.44 4.50
C VAL A 112 1.33 -6.69 5.08
N ASP A 113 0.54 -7.60 5.67
CA ASP A 113 0.98 -8.90 6.18
C ASP A 113 -0.06 -9.98 5.82
N LEU A 114 0.13 -10.62 4.67
CA LEU A 114 -0.80 -11.67 4.22
C LEU A 114 -0.67 -12.97 5.00
N GLN A 115 0.47 -13.25 5.64
CA GLN A 115 0.59 -14.39 6.55
C GLN A 115 -0.30 -14.20 7.79
N GLN A 116 -0.36 -12.99 8.33
CA GLN A 116 -1.27 -12.68 9.44
C GLN A 116 -2.73 -12.88 9.01
N THR A 117 -3.10 -12.42 7.81
CA THR A 117 -4.44 -12.65 7.24
C THR A 117 -4.78 -14.13 7.15
N ALA A 118 -3.82 -14.99 6.77
CA ALA A 118 -4.04 -16.44 6.69
C ALA A 118 -4.25 -17.12 8.06
N LYS A 119 -3.62 -16.57 9.10
CA LYS A 119 -3.72 -17.05 10.49
C LYS A 119 -4.96 -16.51 11.21
N GLN A 120 -5.46 -15.35 10.79
CA GLN A 120 -6.59 -14.68 11.41
C GLN A 120 -7.86 -15.54 11.31
N GLN A 121 -8.56 -15.67 12.43
CA GLN A 121 -9.89 -16.29 12.49
C GLN A 121 -10.92 -15.18 12.69
N SER A 122 -11.95 -15.20 11.87
CA SER A 122 -13.09 -14.30 12.02
C SER A 122 -14.34 -15.11 12.35
N ASP A 123 -15.11 -14.69 13.34
CA ASP A 123 -16.41 -15.30 13.63
C ASP A 123 -17.46 -14.93 12.59
N ASN A 124 -17.23 -13.87 11.83
CA ASN A 124 -18.10 -13.43 10.75
C ASN A 124 -17.97 -14.35 9.52
N ARG A 125 -19.06 -15.08 9.20
CA ARG A 125 -19.11 -16.00 8.06
C ARG A 125 -18.87 -15.35 6.71
N PHE A 126 -19.38 -14.10 6.54
CA PHE A 126 -19.18 -13.34 5.31
C PHE A 126 -17.71 -12.96 5.14
N MET A 127 -17.05 -12.47 6.19
CA MET A 127 -15.61 -12.13 6.14
C MET A 127 -14.75 -13.36 5.84
N ARG A 128 -15.04 -14.51 6.44
CA ARG A 128 -14.33 -15.76 6.11
C ARG A 128 -14.48 -16.15 4.63
N PHE A 129 -15.70 -16.02 4.10
CA PHE A 129 -15.97 -16.31 2.68
C PHE A 129 -15.25 -15.29 1.78
N PHE A 130 -15.31 -14.01 2.11
CA PHE A 130 -14.68 -12.93 1.37
C PHE A 130 -13.15 -13.13 1.30
N VAL A 131 -12.48 -13.27 2.46
CA VAL A 131 -11.03 -13.49 2.53
C VAL A 131 -10.62 -14.74 1.74
N LYS A 132 -11.34 -15.85 1.90
CA LYS A 132 -11.09 -17.09 1.14
C LYS A 132 -11.20 -16.87 -0.36
N THR A 133 -12.23 -16.17 -0.81
CA THR A 133 -12.48 -15.93 -2.24
C THR A 133 -11.42 -15.01 -2.83
N VAL A 134 -11.06 -13.93 -2.13
CA VAL A 134 -10.02 -13.00 -2.56
C VAL A 134 -8.67 -13.69 -2.64
N ALA A 135 -8.28 -14.41 -1.59
CA ALA A 135 -7.00 -15.12 -1.54
C ALA A 135 -6.90 -16.20 -2.64
N TRP A 136 -7.97 -16.98 -2.83
CA TRP A 136 -8.01 -17.95 -3.90
C TRP A 136 -7.92 -17.31 -5.29
N SER A 137 -8.64 -16.21 -5.51
CA SER A 137 -8.56 -15.49 -6.78
C SER A 137 -7.15 -14.94 -7.02
N LEU A 138 -6.52 -14.37 -5.97
CA LEU A 138 -5.20 -13.76 -6.05
C LEU A 138 -4.10 -14.79 -6.31
N LEU A 139 -4.13 -15.93 -5.60
CA LEU A 139 -3.08 -16.94 -5.65
C LEU A 139 -3.39 -18.08 -6.64
N GLY A 140 -4.63 -18.18 -7.15
CA GLY A 140 -5.03 -19.18 -8.12
C GLY A 140 -5.21 -20.60 -7.54
N GLN A 141 -5.15 -20.78 -6.20
CA GLN A 141 -5.26 -22.09 -5.57
C GLN A 141 -6.14 -22.09 -4.32
N LYS A 142 -6.82 -23.24 -4.07
CA LYS A 142 -7.75 -23.36 -2.95
C LYS A 142 -7.06 -23.43 -1.59
N ASP A 143 -5.90 -24.09 -1.54
CA ASP A 143 -5.11 -24.27 -0.31
C ASP A 143 -4.13 -23.11 -0.10
N TRP A 144 -4.64 -21.92 -0.33
CA TRP A 144 -3.88 -20.67 -0.30
C TRP A 144 -3.19 -20.40 1.04
N LYS A 145 -3.68 -20.93 2.17
CA LYS A 145 -3.13 -20.68 3.51
C LYS A 145 -1.71 -21.22 3.72
N THR A 146 -1.29 -22.17 2.91
CA THR A 146 0.03 -22.78 2.93
C THR A 146 0.91 -22.34 1.77
N ASP A 147 0.49 -21.33 1.03
CA ASP A 147 1.23 -20.82 -0.12
C ASP A 147 2.40 -19.94 0.32
N ASP A 148 3.61 -20.25 -0.11
CA ASP A 148 4.83 -19.50 0.23
C ASP A 148 4.77 -18.04 -0.25
N ARG A 149 3.95 -17.74 -1.26
CA ARG A 149 3.72 -16.37 -1.73
C ARG A 149 3.06 -15.47 -0.68
N LEU A 150 2.41 -16.03 0.33
CA LEU A 150 1.93 -15.26 1.48
C LEU A 150 3.08 -14.64 2.26
N PHE A 151 4.20 -15.36 2.42
CA PHE A 151 5.40 -14.82 3.05
C PHE A 151 5.98 -13.67 2.20
N GLN A 152 6.09 -13.89 0.89
CA GLN A 152 6.55 -12.84 -0.03
C GLN A 152 5.70 -11.56 0.04
N ALA A 153 4.38 -11.69 0.28
CA ALA A 153 3.46 -10.57 0.40
C ALA A 153 3.31 -10.02 1.83
N SER A 154 4.11 -10.50 2.79
CA SER A 154 4.14 -10.04 4.18
C SER A 154 5.28 -9.04 4.39
N LEU A 155 5.02 -7.77 4.10
CA LEU A 155 6.05 -6.72 4.00
C LEU A 155 6.78 -6.45 5.31
N VAL A 156 6.16 -6.73 6.45
CA VAL A 156 6.77 -6.60 7.79
C VAL A 156 8.09 -7.36 7.89
N ASP A 157 8.20 -8.51 7.21
CA ASP A 157 9.38 -9.35 7.21
C ASP A 157 10.46 -8.91 6.21
N HIS A 158 10.12 -8.04 5.25
CA HIS A 158 10.99 -7.69 4.13
C HIS A 158 11.46 -6.24 4.11
N VAL A 159 10.80 -5.33 4.85
CA VAL A 159 11.27 -3.95 4.97
C VAL A 159 12.60 -3.87 5.69
N THR A 160 13.46 -2.95 5.25
CA THR A 160 14.80 -2.71 5.80
C THR A 160 14.96 -1.26 6.23
N LYS A 161 16.09 -0.92 6.85
CA LYS A 161 16.44 0.48 7.19
C LYS A 161 16.53 1.41 5.98
N ASN A 162 16.54 0.87 4.77
CA ASN A 162 16.55 1.65 3.53
C ASN A 162 15.15 1.97 3.02
N PHE A 163 14.09 1.48 3.71
CA PHE A 163 12.71 1.82 3.37
C PHE A 163 12.47 3.32 3.62
N PRO A 164 11.70 4.00 2.78
CA PRO A 164 11.52 5.45 2.91
C PRO A 164 10.57 5.83 4.06
N PRO A 165 10.54 7.11 4.47
CA PRO A 165 9.53 7.63 5.37
C PRO A 165 8.11 7.21 4.97
N THR A 166 7.26 6.87 5.94
CA THR A 166 5.97 6.25 5.66
C THR A 166 4.85 6.90 6.48
N PHE A 167 3.74 7.24 5.82
CA PHE A 167 2.47 7.52 6.47
C PHE A 167 1.57 6.29 6.34
N ILE A 168 1.00 5.81 7.45
CA ILE A 168 0.20 4.59 7.47
C ILE A 168 -1.05 4.75 8.33
N THR A 169 -2.21 4.34 7.81
CA THR A 169 -3.48 4.44 8.52
C THR A 169 -4.44 3.32 8.16
N ASP A 170 -5.35 2.99 9.07
CA ASP A 170 -6.56 2.21 8.83
C ASP A 170 -7.61 2.54 9.90
N GLY A 171 -8.88 2.24 9.60
CA GLY A 171 -9.94 2.23 10.58
C GLY A 171 -9.78 1.08 11.59
N ASN A 172 -10.69 1.03 12.58
CA ASN A 172 -10.70 -0.02 13.61
C ASN A 172 -11.76 -1.10 13.36
N ALA A 173 -12.59 -0.95 12.31
CA ALA A 173 -13.65 -1.89 11.97
C ALA A 173 -13.48 -2.41 10.53
N TYR A 174 -13.58 -3.73 10.36
CA TYR A 174 -13.38 -4.44 9.07
C TYR A 174 -12.04 -4.10 8.40
N SER A 175 -10.99 -3.94 9.20
CA SER A 175 -9.73 -3.31 8.80
C SER A 175 -8.54 -4.27 8.92
N PHE A 176 -7.40 -3.83 8.42
CA PHE A 176 -6.08 -4.44 8.60
C PHE A 176 -5.22 -3.64 9.61
N GLN A 177 -5.87 -2.90 10.53
CA GLN A 177 -5.21 -2.02 11.48
C GLN A 177 -4.04 -2.69 12.21
N GLU A 178 -4.22 -3.93 12.68
CA GLU A 178 -3.16 -4.67 13.40
C GLU A 178 -1.93 -4.92 12.51
N GLN A 179 -2.13 -5.14 11.21
CA GLN A 179 -1.02 -5.27 10.25
C GLN A 179 -0.32 -3.94 10.02
N GLY A 180 -1.08 -2.86 9.94
CA GLY A 180 -0.54 -1.50 9.84
C GLY A 180 0.31 -1.13 11.06
N ILE A 181 -0.18 -1.42 12.27
CA ILE A 181 0.55 -1.21 13.53
C ILE A 181 1.81 -2.07 13.58
N ALA A 182 1.75 -3.32 13.12
CA ALA A 182 2.92 -4.20 13.06
C ALA A 182 4.00 -3.61 12.12
N LEU A 183 3.62 -3.11 10.96
CA LEU A 183 4.54 -2.44 10.04
C LEU A 183 5.11 -1.15 10.63
N GLU A 184 4.28 -0.33 11.28
CA GLU A 184 4.73 0.88 11.98
C GLU A 184 5.80 0.54 13.02
N ASN A 185 5.55 -0.47 13.86
CA ASN A 185 6.50 -0.91 14.88
C ASN A 185 7.81 -1.40 14.25
N LYS A 186 7.72 -2.16 13.16
CA LYS A 186 8.90 -2.66 12.44
C LYS A 186 9.73 -1.52 11.87
N LEU A 187 9.10 -0.52 11.27
CA LEU A 187 9.80 0.67 10.75
C LEU A 187 10.47 1.48 11.87
N LYS A 188 9.80 1.62 13.03
CA LYS A 188 10.40 2.25 14.22
C LYS A 188 11.62 1.49 14.73
N GLU A 189 11.57 0.16 14.80
CA GLU A 189 12.73 -0.69 15.15
C GLU A 189 13.91 -0.48 14.21
N LEU A 190 13.63 -0.31 12.92
CA LEU A 190 14.62 -0.06 11.87
C LEU A 190 15.10 1.41 11.81
N GLN A 191 14.56 2.27 12.69
CA GLN A 191 14.82 3.71 12.71
C GLN A 191 14.42 4.42 11.40
N VAL A 192 13.43 3.90 10.70
CA VAL A 192 12.79 4.53 9.55
C VAL A 192 11.71 5.48 10.04
N PRO A 193 11.67 6.75 9.58
CA PRO A 193 10.60 7.67 9.95
C PRO A 193 9.23 7.12 9.56
N VAL A 194 8.28 7.10 10.50
CA VAL A 194 6.94 6.61 10.25
C VAL A 194 5.92 7.37 11.09
N GLU A 195 4.82 7.74 10.46
CA GLU A 195 3.66 8.39 11.08
C GLU A 195 2.45 7.47 10.94
N GLY A 196 1.96 6.95 12.07
CA GLY A 196 0.79 6.09 12.14
C GLY A 196 -0.44 6.86 12.64
N LEU A 197 -1.57 6.75 11.94
CA LEU A 197 -2.87 7.26 12.39
C LEU A 197 -3.83 6.09 12.56
N PHE A 198 -4.03 5.67 13.82
CA PHE A 198 -4.85 4.50 14.16
C PHE A 198 -5.83 4.83 15.28
N TYR A 199 -7.01 4.23 15.23
CA TYR A 199 -8.14 4.49 16.15
C TYR A 199 -8.36 3.32 17.13
N LYS A 200 -7.29 2.73 17.63
CA LYS A 200 -7.30 1.49 18.41
C LYS A 200 -8.16 1.56 19.67
N ASP A 201 -8.13 2.70 20.34
CA ASP A 201 -8.82 2.91 21.62
C ASP A 201 -10.18 3.60 21.45
N GLU A 202 -10.60 3.88 20.25
CA GLU A 202 -11.87 4.52 19.94
C GLU A 202 -13.02 3.52 20.07
N LYS A 203 -14.09 3.94 20.78
CA LYS A 203 -15.32 3.14 20.89
C LYS A 203 -16.19 3.21 19.62
N LYS A 204 -16.03 4.26 18.84
CA LYS A 204 -16.71 4.46 17.57
C LYS A 204 -16.08 3.53 16.52
N GLU A 205 -16.94 2.85 15.77
CA GLU A 205 -16.47 2.10 14.61
C GLU A 205 -16.09 3.06 13.48
N ILE A 206 -14.82 2.98 13.08
CA ILE A 206 -14.26 3.67 11.93
C ILE A 206 -13.91 2.60 10.92
N SER A 207 -14.64 2.59 9.81
CA SER A 207 -14.55 1.51 8.81
C SER A 207 -13.26 1.56 8.01
N HIS A 208 -12.92 0.42 7.44
CA HIS A 208 -11.94 0.33 6.36
C HIS A 208 -12.22 1.38 5.25
N GLU A 209 -11.19 2.02 4.72
CA GLU A 209 -11.28 3.10 3.71
C GLU A 209 -12.02 4.37 4.19
N TYR A 210 -12.09 4.62 5.51
CA TYR A 210 -12.73 5.79 6.11
C TYR A 210 -12.22 7.13 5.56
N GLN A 211 -10.98 7.18 5.09
CA GLN A 211 -10.32 8.38 4.56
C GLN A 211 -10.99 8.95 3.30
N PHE A 212 -11.86 8.18 2.65
CA PHE A 212 -12.65 8.64 1.50
C PHE A 212 -14.09 9.02 1.85
N ASP A 213 -14.51 8.83 3.09
CA ASP A 213 -15.79 9.36 3.57
C ASP A 213 -15.61 10.78 4.14
N TYR A 214 -15.65 11.76 3.27
CA TYR A 214 -15.45 13.17 3.62
C TYR A 214 -16.48 13.75 4.60
N SER A 215 -17.52 13.00 4.98
CA SER A 215 -18.45 13.37 6.04
C SER A 215 -17.89 13.14 7.44
N LEU A 216 -16.82 12.33 7.56
CA LEU A 216 -16.21 11.97 8.83
C LEU A 216 -15.12 12.96 9.25
N PRO A 217 -15.08 13.38 10.53
CA PRO A 217 -13.98 14.19 11.04
C PRO A 217 -12.63 13.46 10.95
N GLU A 218 -12.60 12.14 11.12
CA GLU A 218 -11.43 11.29 11.01
C GLU A 218 -10.86 11.28 9.56
N SER A 219 -11.73 11.33 8.56
CA SER A 219 -11.30 11.47 7.17
C SER A 219 -10.59 12.81 6.92
N LYS A 220 -11.11 13.87 7.52
CA LYS A 220 -10.50 15.21 7.43
C LYS A 220 -9.12 15.23 8.11
N GLU A 221 -9.02 14.69 9.31
CA GLU A 221 -7.75 14.55 10.05
C GLU A 221 -6.73 13.77 9.23
N CYS A 222 -7.12 12.62 8.68
CA CYS A 222 -6.27 11.80 7.82
C CYS A 222 -5.76 12.59 6.60
N TYR A 223 -6.63 13.33 5.95
CA TYR A 223 -6.25 14.16 4.80
C TYR A 223 -5.26 15.27 5.18
N GLU A 224 -5.51 15.99 6.28
CA GLU A 224 -4.63 17.05 6.76
C GLU A 224 -3.23 16.52 7.12
N GLN A 225 -3.16 15.36 7.79
CA GLN A 225 -1.90 14.69 8.09
C GLN A 225 -1.20 14.19 6.83
N THR A 226 -1.93 13.67 5.85
CA THR A 226 -1.38 13.28 4.55
C THR A 226 -0.73 14.45 3.82
N VAL A 227 -1.41 15.59 3.76
CA VAL A 227 -0.87 16.81 3.12
C VAL A 227 0.38 17.29 3.86
N THR A 228 0.35 17.28 5.20
CA THR A 228 1.51 17.65 6.03
C THR A 228 2.69 16.72 5.77
N PHE A 229 2.44 15.41 5.74
CA PHE A 229 3.46 14.41 5.44
C PHE A 229 4.08 14.63 4.05
N ILE A 230 3.27 14.78 3.00
CA ILE A 230 3.77 15.02 1.64
C ILE A 230 4.62 16.30 1.58
N ASN A 231 4.13 17.42 2.14
CA ASN A 231 4.87 18.68 2.15
C ASN A 231 6.18 18.63 2.95
N GLY A 232 6.30 17.70 3.89
CA GLY A 232 7.52 17.45 4.65
C GLY A 232 8.58 16.65 3.89
N LEU A 233 8.21 16.03 2.76
CA LEU A 233 9.12 15.22 1.93
C LEU A 233 9.80 16.01 0.82
N PHE A 234 9.19 17.10 0.39
CA PHE A 234 9.61 17.95 -0.73
C PHE A 234 9.74 19.39 -0.29
#